data_cf6339918e72e1117a298c8ad76308f4
#
_entry.id   cf6339918e72e1117a298c8ad76308f4
#
_cell.length_a   1.000
_cell.length_b   1.000
_cell.length_c   1.000
_cell.angle_alpha   90.00
_cell.angle_beta   90.00
_cell.angle_gamma   90.00
#
_symmetry.space_group_name_H-M   'P 1'
#
loop_
_entity.id
_entity.type
_entity.pdbx_description
1 polymer ?
#
loop_
_entity_poly.entity_id
_entity_poly.type
_entity_poly.pdbx_seq_one_letter_code
_entity_poly.pdbx_strand_id
1 'polypeptide(L)'
;MLKIKTDHFFGSQERYDLQLVRMTLDTTDLNEKEAVENGWLIANDEWYNCRSTRLVIDEYLKKAKRPKEYDSLSYTFLWNSQVDDFMKKYIQKVYDEFVQVKGFDAEYNLFSDPDRSAWIVVLDEGEMVAFTKFILYQNAVESQFTAWNYHKPKLSIGKNIIWYEVISTNTLLMRDDYLYIGQGYEAGSLYKADLPGFEW
;
A
#
# COMPACT_ATOMS: atom_id res chain seq x y z
N MET A 1 19.08 5.56 -15.56
CA MET A 1 19.76 5.91 -14.28
C MET A 1 19.00 7.07 -13.65
N LEU A 2 18.55 6.88 -12.43
CA LEU A 2 17.81 7.91 -11.68
C LEU A 2 18.68 9.14 -11.41
N LYS A 3 18.09 10.31 -11.63
CA LYS A 3 18.73 11.60 -11.30
C LYS A 3 18.21 12.04 -9.93
N ILE A 4 19.09 12.07 -8.93
CA ILE A 4 18.78 12.41 -7.56
C ILE A 4 19.51 13.69 -7.17
N LYS A 5 18.76 14.66 -6.64
CA LYS A 5 19.30 15.86 -6.01
C LYS A 5 19.35 15.64 -4.51
N THR A 6 20.42 16.08 -3.88
CA THR A 6 20.58 15.99 -2.42
C THR A 6 20.80 17.37 -1.82
N ASP A 7 19.99 17.72 -0.85
CA ASP A 7 20.16 18.91 -0.03
C ASP A 7 20.53 18.50 1.39
N HIS A 8 21.55 19.14 1.93
CA HIS A 8 22.02 18.90 3.28
C HIS A 8 21.60 20.07 4.18
N PHE A 9 21.02 19.78 5.31
CA PHE A 9 20.69 20.77 6.32
C PHE A 9 20.91 20.21 7.73
N PHE A 10 21.16 21.14 8.66
CA PHE A 10 21.34 20.80 10.07
C PHE A 10 20.06 21.07 10.82
N GLY A 11 19.58 20.09 11.59
CA GLY A 11 18.50 20.25 12.55
C GLY A 11 19.02 19.98 13.95
N SER A 12 18.47 20.63 14.96
CA SER A 12 18.72 20.29 16.36
C SER A 12 17.46 19.72 16.97
N GLN A 13 17.59 18.58 17.66
CA GLN A 13 16.62 18.10 18.61
C GLN A 13 17.23 18.24 20.02
N GLU A 14 16.41 18.30 21.05
CA GLU A 14 16.76 18.64 22.46
C GLU A 14 18.10 18.12 23.01
N ARG A 15 18.72 17.13 22.37
CA ARG A 15 19.98 16.54 22.81
C ARG A 15 21.02 16.29 21.73
N TYR A 16 20.68 16.49 20.45
CA TYR A 16 21.57 16.13 19.34
C TYR A 16 21.44 17.11 18.19
N ASP A 17 22.59 17.50 17.64
CA ASP A 17 22.67 18.13 16.35
C ASP A 17 22.64 17.03 15.27
N LEU A 18 21.66 17.12 14.35
CA LEU A 18 21.46 16.14 13.29
C LEU A 18 21.79 16.76 11.94
N GLN A 19 22.63 16.09 11.19
CA GLN A 19 22.73 16.35 9.77
C GLN A 19 21.62 15.57 9.06
N LEU A 20 20.72 16.30 8.40
CA LEU A 20 19.64 15.74 7.63
C LEU A 20 19.97 15.85 6.14
N VAL A 21 19.64 14.82 5.39
CA VAL A 21 19.77 14.79 3.93
C VAL A 21 18.39 14.64 3.33
N ARG A 22 17.97 15.65 2.58
CA ARG A 22 16.77 15.55 1.75
C ARG A 22 17.19 15.08 0.37
N MET A 23 16.59 13.99 -0.07
CA MET A 23 16.72 13.49 -1.43
C MET A 23 15.47 13.85 -2.22
N THR A 24 15.62 14.34 -3.43
CA THR A 24 14.53 14.66 -4.34
C THR A 24 14.80 13.97 -5.67
N LEU A 25 13.81 13.26 -6.18
CA LEU A 25 13.88 12.59 -7.48
C LEU A 25 13.61 13.61 -8.59
N ASP A 26 14.47 13.64 -9.59
CA ASP A 26 14.19 14.38 -10.82
C ASP A 26 13.24 13.54 -11.68
N THR A 27 12.02 14.06 -11.87
CA THR A 27 10.95 13.35 -12.59
C THR A 27 10.98 13.58 -14.10
N THR A 28 11.97 14.32 -14.62
CA THR A 28 12.12 14.53 -16.06
C THR A 28 12.54 13.22 -16.72
N ASP A 29 11.74 12.71 -17.64
CA ASP A 29 11.96 11.43 -18.33
C ASP A 29 12.12 10.23 -17.36
N LEU A 30 11.41 10.23 -16.25
CA LEU A 30 11.53 9.23 -15.21
C LEU A 30 11.03 7.86 -15.67
N ASN A 31 11.87 6.84 -15.50
CA ASN A 31 11.44 5.44 -15.52
C ASN A 31 10.86 5.07 -14.15
N GLU A 32 9.55 5.04 -14.04
CA GLU A 32 8.86 4.78 -12.77
C GLU A 32 9.19 3.39 -12.19
N LYS A 33 9.33 2.36 -13.04
CA LYS A 33 9.72 1.01 -12.58
C LYS A 33 11.11 1.07 -11.93
N GLU A 34 12.09 1.70 -12.58
CA GLU A 34 13.43 1.88 -12.01
C GLU A 34 13.39 2.66 -10.68
N ALA A 35 12.53 3.67 -10.59
CA ALA A 35 12.35 4.44 -9.36
C ALA A 35 11.83 3.55 -8.21
N VAL A 36 10.76 2.80 -8.44
CA VAL A 36 10.15 1.92 -7.45
C VAL A 36 11.12 0.80 -7.03
N GLU A 37 11.85 0.19 -7.97
CA GLU A 37 12.89 -0.81 -7.69
C GLU A 37 14.04 -0.27 -6.83
N ASN A 38 14.29 1.04 -6.89
CA ASN A 38 15.28 1.74 -6.07
C ASN A 38 14.70 2.39 -4.80
N GLY A 39 13.49 2.00 -4.40
CA GLY A 39 12.88 2.42 -3.14
C GLY A 39 12.22 3.80 -3.19
N TRP A 40 11.85 4.29 -4.37
CA TRP A 40 11.06 5.51 -4.51
C TRP A 40 9.59 5.13 -4.68
N LEU A 41 8.74 5.66 -3.80
CA LEU A 41 7.29 5.48 -3.83
C LEU A 41 6.60 6.84 -3.89
N ILE A 42 5.31 6.86 -4.24
CA ILE A 42 4.50 8.08 -4.29
C ILE A 42 3.57 8.13 -3.08
N ALA A 43 3.50 9.29 -2.45
CA ALA A 43 2.46 9.62 -1.49
C ALA A 43 2.14 11.12 -1.59
N ASN A 44 0.85 11.46 -1.62
CA ASN A 44 0.37 12.84 -1.76
C ASN A 44 0.96 13.56 -2.98
N ASP A 45 0.98 12.89 -4.14
CA ASP A 45 1.53 13.38 -5.40
C ASP A 45 3.05 13.67 -5.39
N GLU A 46 3.77 13.23 -4.34
CA GLU A 46 5.21 13.42 -4.21
C GLU A 46 5.97 12.10 -4.16
N TRP A 47 7.14 12.05 -4.82
CA TRP A 47 8.06 10.93 -4.71
C TRP A 47 8.89 11.03 -3.44
N TYR A 48 8.91 9.98 -2.62
CA TYR A 48 9.75 9.88 -1.44
C TYR A 48 10.60 8.61 -1.48
N ASN A 49 11.80 8.69 -0.91
CA ASN A 49 12.68 7.53 -0.81
C ASN A 49 12.41 6.76 0.49
N CYS A 50 12.22 5.45 0.35
CA CYS A 50 12.06 4.56 1.48
C CYS A 50 12.72 3.21 1.18
N ARG A 51 12.82 2.36 2.20
CA ARG A 51 13.14 0.95 2.00
C ARG A 51 11.86 0.21 1.62
N SER A 52 11.57 0.17 0.33
CA SER A 52 10.39 -0.54 -0.18
C SER A 52 10.54 -2.05 -0.02
N THR A 53 9.43 -2.71 0.19
CA THR A 53 9.33 -4.17 0.26
C THR A 53 8.40 -4.66 -0.83
N ARG A 54 8.59 -5.91 -1.29
CA ARG A 54 7.79 -6.47 -2.35
C ARG A 54 7.52 -7.97 -2.17
N LEU A 55 6.50 -8.45 -2.84
CA LEU A 55 6.21 -9.88 -2.99
C LEU A 55 6.49 -10.30 -4.44
N VAL A 56 7.23 -11.37 -4.60
CA VAL A 56 7.35 -12.10 -5.87
C VAL A 56 6.02 -12.84 -6.08
N ILE A 57 5.21 -12.39 -7.02
CA ILE A 57 3.82 -12.84 -7.21
C ILE A 57 3.75 -14.35 -7.42
N ASP A 58 4.55 -14.87 -8.33
CA ASP A 58 4.62 -16.29 -8.65
C ASP A 58 4.97 -17.16 -7.44
N GLU A 59 5.93 -16.71 -6.62
CA GLU A 59 6.31 -17.42 -5.41
C GLU A 59 5.23 -17.39 -4.34
N TYR A 60 4.59 -16.22 -4.18
CA TYR A 60 3.48 -16.07 -3.27
C TYR A 60 2.34 -17.03 -3.63
N LEU A 61 1.90 -17.04 -4.89
CA LEU A 61 0.80 -17.87 -5.36
C LEU A 61 1.09 -19.37 -5.25
N LYS A 62 2.36 -19.78 -5.41
CA LYS A 62 2.77 -21.19 -5.24
C LYS A 62 2.79 -21.67 -3.79
N LYS A 63 3.11 -20.79 -2.84
CA LYS A 63 3.38 -21.16 -1.44
C LYS A 63 2.29 -20.71 -0.47
N ALA A 64 1.58 -19.62 -0.76
CA ALA A 64 0.53 -19.10 0.12
C ALA A 64 -0.72 -19.98 0.09
N LYS A 65 -1.30 -20.19 1.25
CA LYS A 65 -2.59 -20.89 1.33
C LYS A 65 -3.70 -19.94 0.92
N ARG A 66 -4.57 -20.39 0.01
CA ARG A 66 -5.80 -19.66 -0.32
C ARG A 66 -6.58 -19.38 0.97
N PRO A 67 -7.06 -18.17 1.17
CA PRO A 67 -7.89 -17.84 2.30
C PRO A 67 -9.15 -18.72 2.36
N LYS A 68 -9.64 -18.93 3.58
CA LYS A 68 -10.98 -19.50 3.75
C LYS A 68 -12.00 -18.54 3.16
N GLU A 69 -12.84 -19.04 2.28
CA GLU A 69 -13.99 -18.28 1.78
C GLU A 69 -15.09 -18.25 2.85
N TYR A 70 -15.70 -17.09 3.00
CA TYR A 70 -16.85 -16.85 3.85
C TYR A 70 -17.96 -16.30 2.97
N ASP A 71 -19.15 -16.90 3.01
CA ASP A 71 -20.32 -16.51 2.20
C ASP A 71 -20.76 -15.07 2.44
N SER A 72 -20.45 -14.54 3.63
CA SER A 72 -20.76 -13.16 4.00
C SER A 72 -19.80 -12.13 3.40
N LEU A 73 -18.58 -12.56 2.98
CA LEU A 73 -17.53 -11.67 2.49
C LEU A 73 -17.51 -11.60 0.96
N SER A 74 -17.51 -10.38 0.44
CA SER A 74 -17.22 -10.13 -0.96
C SER A 74 -16.06 -9.18 -1.13
N TYR A 75 -15.21 -9.45 -2.14
CA TYR A 75 -14.05 -8.65 -2.50
C TYR A 75 -14.26 -8.10 -3.90
N THR A 76 -14.20 -6.79 -4.04
CA THR A 76 -14.44 -6.10 -5.32
C THR A 76 -13.26 -5.20 -5.66
N PHE A 77 -12.67 -5.39 -6.82
CA PHE A 77 -11.68 -4.47 -7.38
C PHE A 77 -12.40 -3.32 -8.09
N LEU A 78 -11.92 -2.11 -7.87
CA LEU A 78 -12.48 -0.87 -8.42
C LEU A 78 -11.36 0.01 -8.97
N TRP A 79 -11.57 0.56 -10.15
CA TRP A 79 -10.80 1.71 -10.61
C TRP A 79 -11.21 2.96 -9.84
N ASN A 80 -10.32 3.92 -9.68
CA ASN A 80 -10.64 5.15 -8.95
C ASN A 80 -11.88 5.89 -9.49
N SER A 81 -12.10 5.86 -10.79
CA SER A 81 -13.29 6.44 -11.43
C SER A 81 -14.63 5.80 -11.02
N GLN A 82 -14.58 4.61 -10.42
CA GLN A 82 -15.75 3.88 -9.91
C GLN A 82 -16.02 4.16 -8.42
N VAL A 83 -15.11 4.89 -7.76
CA VAL A 83 -15.21 5.26 -6.34
C VAL A 83 -15.91 6.62 -6.23
N ASP A 84 -17.22 6.59 -6.10
CA ASP A 84 -18.04 7.79 -5.92
C ASP A 84 -17.93 8.39 -4.51
N ASP A 85 -18.55 9.54 -4.29
CA ASP A 85 -18.51 10.24 -3.00
C ASP A 85 -19.21 9.48 -1.87
N PHE A 86 -20.15 8.61 -2.20
CA PHE A 86 -20.79 7.74 -1.21
C PHE A 86 -19.81 6.67 -0.73
N MET A 87 -19.12 6.02 -1.65
CA MET A 87 -18.11 5.01 -1.33
C MET A 87 -16.92 5.61 -0.57
N LYS A 88 -16.46 6.82 -0.95
CA LYS A 88 -15.40 7.55 -0.22
C LYS A 88 -15.72 7.73 1.26
N LYS A 89 -16.98 7.99 1.61
CA LYS A 89 -17.40 8.13 3.02
C LYS A 89 -17.23 6.83 3.80
N TYR A 90 -17.53 5.67 3.18
CA TYR A 90 -17.33 4.39 3.85
C TYR A 90 -15.87 3.99 3.95
N ILE A 91 -15.07 4.26 2.90
CA ILE A 91 -13.61 4.09 2.94
C ILE A 91 -13.03 4.92 4.08
N GLN A 92 -13.41 6.21 4.17
CA GLN A 92 -12.95 7.09 5.24
C GLN A 92 -13.35 6.58 6.63
N LYS A 93 -14.59 6.12 6.78
CA LYS A 93 -15.06 5.53 8.05
C LYS A 93 -14.21 4.35 8.49
N VAL A 94 -13.94 3.40 7.59
CA VAL A 94 -13.08 2.23 7.90
C VAL A 94 -11.66 2.68 8.24
N TYR A 95 -11.13 3.68 7.54
CA TYR A 95 -9.83 4.26 7.84
C TYR A 95 -9.76 4.87 9.24
N ASP A 96 -10.74 5.71 9.60
CA ASP A 96 -10.78 6.38 10.90
C ASP A 96 -10.84 5.36 12.06
N GLU A 97 -11.68 4.32 11.92
CA GLU A 97 -11.75 3.22 12.89
C GLU A 97 -10.40 2.48 13.00
N PHE A 98 -9.75 2.20 11.87
CA PHE A 98 -8.46 1.52 11.84
C PHE A 98 -7.37 2.34 12.51
N VAL A 99 -7.25 3.63 12.17
CA VAL A 99 -6.27 4.57 12.74
C VAL A 99 -6.46 4.71 14.24
N GLN A 100 -7.72 4.84 14.70
CA GLN A 100 -8.05 4.93 16.12
C GLN A 100 -7.58 3.67 16.89
N VAL A 101 -7.85 2.48 16.36
CA VAL A 101 -7.44 1.21 17.02
C VAL A 101 -5.93 1.05 17.03
N LYS A 102 -5.25 1.48 15.97
CA LYS A 102 -3.79 1.40 15.85
C LYS A 102 -3.04 2.48 16.61
N GLY A 103 -3.70 3.55 17.00
CA GLY A 103 -3.07 4.70 17.64
C GLY A 103 -2.12 5.45 16.69
N PHE A 104 -2.46 5.52 15.41
CA PHE A 104 -1.68 6.29 14.44
C PHE A 104 -2.08 7.76 14.49
N ASP A 105 -1.09 8.66 14.52
CA ASP A 105 -1.28 10.12 14.43
C ASP A 105 -1.39 10.60 12.97
N ALA A 106 -1.82 9.76 12.06
CA ALA A 106 -1.67 10.05 10.65
C ALA A 106 -2.85 10.83 10.07
N GLU A 107 -2.61 12.06 9.70
CA GLU A 107 -3.39 12.78 8.68
C GLU A 107 -2.94 12.31 7.29
N TYR A 108 -3.37 11.13 6.86
CA TYR A 108 -3.09 10.64 5.51
C TYR A 108 -4.26 10.97 4.58
N ASN A 109 -3.98 11.65 3.47
CA ASN A 109 -4.98 11.89 2.44
C ASN A 109 -5.20 10.62 1.59
N LEU A 110 -6.20 9.82 1.95
CA LEU A 110 -6.51 8.58 1.23
C LEU A 110 -6.81 8.80 -0.26
N PHE A 111 -7.34 9.94 -0.62
CA PHE A 111 -7.80 10.23 -1.97
C PHE A 111 -6.83 11.08 -2.79
N SER A 112 -5.57 11.20 -2.33
CA SER A 112 -4.46 11.67 -3.15
C SER A 112 -4.22 10.73 -4.32
N ASP A 113 -3.49 11.21 -5.34
CA ASP A 113 -3.07 10.43 -6.50
C ASP A 113 -4.24 9.78 -7.29
N PRO A 114 -5.34 10.52 -7.60
CA PRO A 114 -6.57 9.92 -8.15
C PRO A 114 -6.37 9.27 -9.50
N ASP A 115 -5.47 9.80 -10.34
CA ASP A 115 -5.20 9.27 -11.68
C ASP A 115 -4.38 7.97 -11.66
N ARG A 116 -3.82 7.63 -10.51
CA ARG A 116 -2.97 6.46 -10.28
C ARG A 116 -3.57 5.45 -9.32
N SER A 117 -4.75 5.72 -8.79
CA SER A 117 -5.34 4.88 -7.73
C SER A 117 -6.28 3.82 -8.30
N ALA A 118 -6.19 2.63 -7.69
CA ALA A 118 -7.20 1.58 -7.78
C ALA A 118 -7.46 1.05 -6.36
N TRP A 119 -8.54 0.30 -6.19
CA TRP A 119 -9.01 -0.09 -4.88
C TRP A 119 -9.47 -1.55 -4.85
N ILE A 120 -9.29 -2.21 -3.71
CA ILE A 120 -10.10 -3.35 -3.33
C ILE A 120 -10.99 -2.88 -2.19
N VAL A 121 -12.27 -3.15 -2.27
CA VAL A 121 -13.20 -2.99 -1.15
C VAL A 121 -13.70 -4.35 -0.72
N VAL A 122 -13.87 -4.52 0.58
CA VAL A 122 -14.36 -5.76 1.18
C VAL A 122 -15.66 -5.45 1.91
N LEU A 123 -16.71 -6.15 1.51
CA LEU A 123 -18.01 -6.06 2.17
C LEU A 123 -18.27 -7.33 2.96
N ASP A 124 -18.84 -7.20 4.16
CA ASP A 124 -19.38 -8.28 4.96
C ASP A 124 -20.88 -8.03 5.15
N GLU A 125 -21.71 -8.92 4.62
CA GLU A 125 -23.18 -8.76 4.62
C GLU A 125 -23.67 -7.41 4.04
N GLY A 126 -22.90 -6.86 3.08
CA GLY A 126 -23.21 -5.58 2.43
C GLY A 126 -22.60 -4.35 3.11
N GLU A 127 -22.02 -4.48 4.28
CA GLU A 127 -21.30 -3.39 4.95
C GLU A 127 -19.80 -3.39 4.61
N MET A 128 -19.24 -2.23 4.31
CA MET A 128 -17.80 -2.11 4.06
C MET A 128 -17.01 -2.33 5.35
N VAL A 129 -16.11 -3.33 5.32
CA VAL A 129 -15.33 -3.74 6.49
C VAL A 129 -13.82 -3.59 6.28
N ALA A 130 -13.38 -3.45 5.04
CA ALA A 130 -11.97 -3.22 4.71
C ALA A 130 -11.82 -2.61 3.33
N PHE A 131 -10.64 -2.05 3.08
CA PHE A 131 -10.20 -1.64 1.76
C PHE A 131 -8.68 -1.74 1.62
N THR A 132 -8.22 -1.80 0.37
CA THR A 132 -6.83 -1.54 -0.03
C THR A 132 -6.83 -0.46 -1.08
N LYS A 133 -5.93 0.52 -0.94
CA LYS A 133 -5.57 1.48 -1.99
C LYS A 133 -4.30 1.00 -2.69
N PHE A 134 -4.36 0.90 -4.01
CA PHE A 134 -3.18 0.70 -4.86
C PHE A 134 -2.72 2.01 -5.47
N ILE A 135 -1.42 2.13 -5.68
CA ILE A 135 -0.82 3.09 -6.60
C ILE A 135 -0.28 2.34 -7.82
N LEU A 136 -0.68 2.84 -8.98
CA LEU A 136 -0.32 2.28 -10.28
C LEU A 136 0.81 3.11 -10.88
N TYR A 137 1.97 2.50 -11.02
CA TYR A 137 3.10 3.04 -11.77
C TYR A 137 3.06 2.51 -13.21
N GLN A 138 3.85 3.07 -14.10
CA GLN A 138 3.88 2.66 -15.51
C GLN A 138 4.03 1.14 -15.69
N ASN A 139 4.91 0.51 -14.91
CA ASN A 139 5.17 -0.94 -14.99
C ASN A 139 5.31 -1.60 -13.61
N ALA A 140 4.73 -1.01 -12.55
CA ALA A 140 4.74 -1.55 -11.22
C ALA A 140 3.43 -1.24 -10.49
N VAL A 141 3.13 -1.96 -9.42
CA VAL A 141 1.95 -1.77 -8.58
C VAL A 141 2.37 -1.80 -7.13
N GLU A 142 1.88 -0.86 -6.35
CA GLU A 142 2.05 -0.81 -4.90
C GLU A 142 0.71 -0.97 -4.20
N SER A 143 0.62 -1.88 -3.23
CA SER A 143 -0.41 -1.86 -2.19
C SER A 143 0.00 -0.81 -1.15
N GLN A 144 -0.48 0.42 -1.35
CA GLN A 144 -0.03 1.58 -0.58
C GLN A 144 -0.61 1.60 0.83
N PHE A 145 -1.90 1.32 0.94
CA PHE A 145 -2.58 1.37 2.22
C PHE A 145 -3.70 0.34 2.32
N THR A 146 -3.70 -0.42 3.40
CA THR A 146 -4.74 -1.41 3.70
C THR A 146 -5.27 -1.16 5.09
N ALA A 147 -6.59 -1.01 5.21
CA ALA A 147 -7.28 -0.86 6.49
C ALA A 147 -8.47 -1.81 6.58
N TRP A 148 -8.78 -2.21 7.81
CA TRP A 148 -9.95 -3.04 8.12
C TRP A 148 -10.49 -2.70 9.49
N ASN A 149 -11.78 -2.91 9.69
CA ASN A 149 -12.35 -2.84 11.03
C ASN A 149 -12.05 -4.12 11.83
N TYR A 150 -12.11 -4.02 13.16
CA TYR A 150 -11.76 -5.11 14.09
C TYR A 150 -12.98 -5.81 14.66
N HIS A 151 -14.19 -5.53 14.15
CA HIS A 151 -15.44 -6.04 14.74
C HIS A 151 -15.60 -7.56 14.66
N LYS A 152 -15.06 -8.18 13.59
CA LYS A 152 -15.17 -9.63 13.35
C LYS A 152 -13.77 -10.28 13.18
N PRO A 153 -12.93 -10.36 14.23
CA PRO A 153 -11.54 -10.83 14.10
C PRO A 153 -11.41 -12.27 13.55
N LYS A 154 -12.44 -13.11 13.73
CA LYS A 154 -12.48 -14.48 13.19
C LYS A 154 -12.44 -14.55 11.68
N LEU A 155 -12.84 -13.50 10.97
CA LEU A 155 -12.78 -13.43 9.51
C LEU A 155 -11.36 -13.22 8.98
N SER A 156 -10.39 -12.84 9.85
CA SER A 156 -8.98 -12.63 9.48
C SER A 156 -8.80 -11.73 8.25
N ILE A 157 -9.62 -10.68 8.13
CA ILE A 157 -9.72 -9.84 6.93
C ILE A 157 -8.35 -9.29 6.54
N GLY A 158 -7.61 -8.71 7.49
CA GLY A 158 -6.28 -8.13 7.21
C GLY A 158 -5.24 -9.13 6.68
N LYS A 159 -5.37 -10.43 7.02
CA LYS A 159 -4.53 -11.49 6.45
C LYS A 159 -5.02 -11.93 5.08
N ASN A 160 -6.33 -12.02 4.90
CA ASN A 160 -6.92 -12.53 3.68
C ASN A 160 -6.83 -11.52 2.53
N ILE A 161 -6.89 -10.23 2.83
CA ILE A 161 -6.88 -9.18 1.81
C ILE A 161 -5.60 -9.19 0.96
N ILE A 162 -4.45 -9.56 1.54
CA ILE A 162 -3.17 -9.68 0.81
C ILE A 162 -3.27 -10.70 -0.34
N TRP A 163 -3.98 -11.81 -0.13
CA TRP A 163 -4.23 -12.77 -1.20
C TRP A 163 -4.97 -12.12 -2.38
N TYR A 164 -5.99 -11.32 -2.09
CA TYR A 164 -6.78 -10.64 -3.12
C TYR A 164 -5.99 -9.51 -3.77
N GLU A 165 -5.10 -8.85 -3.05
CA GLU A 165 -4.16 -7.87 -3.60
C GLU A 165 -3.26 -8.53 -4.64
N VAL A 166 -2.64 -9.66 -4.30
CA VAL A 166 -1.77 -10.41 -5.23
C VAL A 166 -2.54 -10.92 -6.44
N ILE A 167 -3.72 -11.53 -6.24
CA ILE A 167 -4.56 -12.02 -7.35
C ILE A 167 -4.98 -10.86 -8.26
N SER A 168 -5.41 -9.73 -7.71
CA SER A 168 -5.83 -8.58 -8.51
C SER A 168 -4.67 -7.98 -9.30
N THR A 169 -3.48 -7.90 -8.70
CA THR A 169 -2.28 -7.45 -9.38
C THR A 169 -1.94 -8.36 -10.55
N ASN A 170 -1.96 -9.65 -10.34
CA ASN A 170 -1.65 -10.63 -11.38
C ASN A 170 -2.71 -10.66 -12.51
N THR A 171 -4.00 -10.75 -12.15
CA THR A 171 -5.05 -11.04 -13.13
C THR A 171 -5.69 -9.80 -13.74
N LEU A 172 -5.92 -8.74 -12.96
CA LEU A 172 -6.63 -7.55 -13.42
C LEU A 172 -5.68 -6.45 -13.88
N LEU A 173 -4.56 -6.29 -13.20
CA LEU A 173 -3.55 -5.31 -13.55
C LEU A 173 -2.49 -5.88 -14.50
N MET A 174 -2.53 -7.20 -14.76
CA MET A 174 -1.63 -7.91 -15.66
C MET A 174 -0.15 -7.66 -15.32
N ARG A 175 0.17 -7.70 -14.03
CA ARG A 175 1.54 -7.61 -13.50
C ARG A 175 1.86 -8.95 -12.85
N ASP A 176 2.89 -9.60 -13.32
CA ASP A 176 3.30 -10.96 -12.94
C ASP A 176 4.61 -10.99 -12.14
N ASP A 177 5.38 -9.90 -12.16
CA ASP A 177 6.66 -9.84 -11.46
C ASP A 177 6.47 -9.65 -9.94
N TYR A 178 6.05 -8.43 -9.55
CA TYR A 178 6.07 -7.98 -8.17
C TYR A 178 4.82 -7.19 -7.77
N LEU A 179 4.38 -7.39 -6.53
CA LEU A 179 3.53 -6.46 -5.81
C LEU A 179 4.38 -5.75 -4.75
N TYR A 180 4.55 -4.44 -4.85
CA TYR A 180 5.17 -3.63 -3.80
C TYR A 180 4.19 -3.44 -2.66
N ILE A 181 4.66 -3.62 -1.43
CA ILE A 181 3.83 -3.60 -0.22
C ILE A 181 4.27 -2.52 0.77
N GLY A 182 4.76 -1.40 0.22
CA GLY A 182 5.16 -0.24 0.97
C GLY A 182 6.49 -0.42 1.71
N GLN A 183 6.71 0.43 2.71
CA GLN A 183 7.96 0.46 3.47
C GLN A 183 8.10 -0.71 4.45
N GLY A 184 9.35 -1.09 4.76
CA GLY A 184 9.67 -2.26 5.57
C GLY A 184 10.47 -2.00 6.85
N TYR A 185 10.79 -0.75 7.20
CA TYR A 185 11.67 -0.43 8.34
C TYR A 185 10.93 -0.18 9.66
N GLU A 186 9.62 -0.15 9.66
CA GLU A 186 8.82 0.02 10.87
C GLU A 186 8.53 -1.31 11.57
N ALA A 187 8.50 -1.30 12.89
CA ALA A 187 8.18 -2.49 13.68
C ALA A 187 6.83 -3.12 13.28
N GLY A 188 5.84 -2.28 12.94
CA GLY A 188 4.53 -2.72 12.45
C GLY A 188 4.55 -3.42 11.09
N SER A 189 5.66 -3.34 10.35
CA SER A 189 5.83 -3.94 9.02
C SER A 189 6.57 -5.28 9.04
N LEU A 190 7.12 -5.70 10.18
CA LEU A 190 7.94 -6.92 10.29
C LEU A 190 7.18 -8.20 9.87
N TYR A 191 5.85 -8.24 10.07
CA TYR A 191 5.03 -9.39 9.66
C TYR A 191 5.10 -9.67 8.16
N LYS A 192 5.49 -8.68 7.34
CA LYS A 192 5.62 -8.83 5.90
C LYS A 192 6.72 -9.82 5.54
N ALA A 193 7.78 -9.91 6.35
CA ALA A 193 8.88 -10.84 6.13
C ALA A 193 8.46 -12.32 6.24
N ASP A 194 7.32 -12.59 6.89
CA ASP A 194 6.77 -13.95 7.00
C ASP A 194 5.90 -14.34 5.78
N LEU A 195 5.66 -13.41 4.85
CA LEU A 195 4.88 -13.68 3.66
C LEU A 195 5.72 -14.47 2.63
N PRO A 196 5.14 -15.49 1.99
CA PRO A 196 5.82 -16.19 0.91
C PRO A 196 6.23 -15.23 -0.22
N GLY A 197 7.43 -15.41 -0.76
CA GLY A 197 7.92 -14.55 -1.84
C GLY A 197 8.29 -13.12 -1.44
N PHE A 198 8.41 -12.87 -0.13
CA PHE A 198 8.84 -11.57 0.37
C PHE A 198 10.30 -11.26 -0.01
N GLU A 199 10.54 -10.02 -0.44
CA GLU A 199 11.87 -9.44 -0.70
C GLU A 199 11.95 -8.01 -0.14
N TRP A 200 13.19 -7.64 0.23
CA TRP A 200 13.55 -6.27 0.63
C TRP A 200 13.95 -5.44 -0.57
#